data_63753f98ea61b758c0a95bf69b574a28
#
_entry.id   63753f98ea61b758c0a95bf69b574a28
#
_cell.length_a   1.000
_cell.length_b   1.000
_cell.length_c   1.000
_cell.angle_alpha   90.00
_cell.angle_beta   90.00
_cell.angle_gamma   90.00
#
_symmetry.space_group_name_H-M   'P 1'
#
loop_
_entity.id
_entity.type
_entity.pdbx_description
1 polymer ?
#
loop_
_entity_poly.entity_id
_entity_poly.type
_entity_poly.pdbx_seq_one_letter_code
_entity_poly.pdbx_strand_id
1 'polypeptide(L)'
;MKILLIHQMFLEEDDPGGSRFNEMTKVWTNQGHEITVLGGMMHYNGHEKRAEYKGKYYVNKLQGNVNVWRCHVSESYNVSFIGRLWGYFSFMFSAIWAGIFKVKGKYDLILVTSPPLFVGITAYVLSRFKRIPYVFEVRDLWPESAIDTGVLTNFVIIKLAYWVEAFLYKNARLINVLTPAFRQRLIEHKNVAPSKVIMISNAADFSLSDDLLQHFDAKVFRAEKGWTDRFVITYVGAHGIANGLHQVLDAAEQLSDTNVLFVMIGDGMTKEALIKDAASRNITNVTFLPSVPKAEVFKYIFSSDMGASILKNVDTFKTVYSNKTFDYMACKTPILMAIDGVSRELVEQAKAGVYVEPENTQAYTSTIRAYLNNPERLKEEGENGYQFAKANYDRQVLAKNYIEELSKVARK
;
A
#
# COMPACT_ATOMS: atom_id res chain seq x y z
N MET A 1 -16.41 -16.32 12.75
CA MET A 1 -15.09 -16.99 12.78
C MET A 1 -14.15 -16.26 13.70
N LYS A 2 -13.16 -16.98 14.21
CA LYS A 2 -12.07 -16.43 15.01
C LYS A 2 -10.75 -16.51 14.22
N ILE A 3 -10.21 -15.38 13.82
CA ILE A 3 -9.08 -15.26 12.90
C ILE A 3 -7.85 -14.75 13.64
N LEU A 4 -6.70 -15.42 13.46
CA LEU A 4 -5.40 -14.93 13.87
C LEU A 4 -4.71 -14.28 12.67
N LEU A 5 -4.69 -12.95 12.61
CA LEU A 5 -4.01 -12.18 11.57
C LEU A 5 -2.55 -11.92 11.98
N ILE A 6 -1.60 -12.26 11.12
CA ILE A 6 -0.19 -11.95 11.29
C ILE A 6 0.19 -10.90 10.27
N HIS A 7 0.38 -9.67 10.74
CA HIS A 7 0.69 -8.52 9.89
C HIS A 7 1.66 -7.59 10.61
N GLN A 8 2.96 -7.69 10.29
CA GLN A 8 4.01 -6.92 10.96
C GLN A 8 3.72 -5.41 10.94
N MET A 9 3.20 -4.88 9.83
CA MET A 9 2.95 -3.45 9.61
C MET A 9 1.49 -3.06 9.90
N PHE A 10 0.84 -3.72 10.89
CA PHE A 10 -0.50 -3.32 11.31
C PHE A 10 -0.43 -1.96 12.00
N LEU A 11 -1.09 -0.96 11.42
CA LEU A 11 -1.00 0.43 11.85
C LEU A 11 -1.63 0.65 13.24
N GLU A 12 -1.14 1.66 13.94
CA GLU A 12 -1.83 2.28 15.06
C GLU A 12 -2.96 3.19 14.53
N GLU A 13 -3.86 3.63 15.40
CA GLU A 13 -5.00 4.47 14.98
C GLU A 13 -4.56 5.85 14.46
N ASP A 14 -3.43 6.34 14.97
CA ASP A 14 -2.82 7.63 14.62
C ASP A 14 -1.66 7.51 13.61
N ASP A 15 -1.32 6.30 13.14
CA ASP A 15 -0.28 6.12 12.14
C ASP A 15 -0.75 6.61 10.75
N PRO A 16 0.07 7.37 10.03
CA PRO A 16 -0.19 7.68 8.62
C PRO A 16 0.03 6.45 7.74
N GLY A 17 -0.66 6.38 6.62
CA GLY A 17 -0.41 5.40 5.56
C GLY A 17 -1.59 4.50 5.21
N GLY A 18 -1.32 3.55 4.34
CA GLY A 18 -2.32 2.62 3.84
C GLY A 18 -2.71 1.56 4.87
N SER A 19 -3.97 1.44 5.13
CA SER A 19 -4.55 0.71 6.26
C SER A 19 -5.41 -0.50 5.84
N ARG A 20 -5.03 -1.21 4.74
CA ARG A 20 -5.83 -2.32 4.19
C ARG A 20 -6.45 -3.23 5.27
N PHE A 21 -5.62 -3.78 6.16
CA PHE A 21 -6.11 -4.68 7.20
C PHE A 21 -6.75 -3.98 8.39
N ASN A 22 -6.33 -2.76 8.71
CA ASN A 22 -7.03 -1.97 9.73
C ASN A 22 -8.50 -1.72 9.33
N GLU A 23 -8.76 -1.45 8.06
CA GLU A 23 -10.11 -1.22 7.53
C GLU A 23 -10.87 -2.54 7.34
N MET A 24 -10.26 -3.58 6.77
CA MET A 24 -10.90 -4.88 6.61
C MET A 24 -11.30 -5.50 7.95
N THR A 25 -10.43 -5.40 8.97
CA THR A 25 -10.74 -5.95 10.30
C THR A 25 -11.91 -5.23 10.97
N LYS A 26 -12.10 -3.92 10.72
CA LYS A 26 -13.30 -3.20 11.16
C LYS A 26 -14.58 -3.77 10.53
N VAL A 27 -14.56 -4.02 9.22
CA VAL A 27 -15.69 -4.64 8.53
C VAL A 27 -15.98 -6.03 9.09
N TRP A 28 -14.96 -6.85 9.28
CA TRP A 28 -15.12 -8.22 9.78
C TRP A 28 -15.62 -8.27 11.22
N THR A 29 -15.13 -7.40 12.10
CA THR A 29 -15.60 -7.34 13.49
C THR A 29 -17.04 -6.84 13.58
N ASN A 30 -17.47 -5.91 12.72
CA ASN A 30 -18.85 -5.47 12.62
C ASN A 30 -19.80 -6.58 12.11
N GLN A 31 -19.25 -7.59 11.41
CA GLN A 31 -19.98 -8.79 11.00
C GLN A 31 -19.98 -9.91 12.07
N GLY A 32 -19.46 -9.64 13.26
CA GLY A 32 -19.41 -10.59 14.37
C GLY A 32 -18.23 -11.58 14.31
N HIS A 33 -17.19 -11.30 13.53
CA HIS A 33 -15.96 -12.09 13.54
C HIS A 33 -15.01 -11.60 14.65
N GLU A 34 -14.33 -12.51 15.32
CA GLU A 34 -13.31 -12.19 16.30
C GLU A 34 -11.92 -12.16 15.64
N ILE A 35 -11.26 -11.02 15.71
CA ILE A 35 -9.95 -10.82 15.09
C ILE A 35 -8.90 -10.58 16.17
N THR A 36 -7.86 -11.41 16.17
CA THR A 36 -6.63 -11.17 16.94
C THR A 36 -5.48 -10.92 15.99
N VAL A 37 -4.73 -9.85 16.21
CA VAL A 37 -3.59 -9.46 15.36
C VAL A 37 -2.28 -9.68 16.10
N LEU A 38 -1.30 -10.28 15.43
CA LEU A 38 0.11 -10.19 15.79
C LEU A 38 0.75 -9.11 14.90
N GLY A 39 0.97 -7.92 15.46
CA GLY A 39 1.56 -6.76 14.77
C GLY A 39 2.92 -6.39 15.36
N GLY A 40 3.74 -5.67 14.60
CA GLY A 40 5.02 -5.17 15.05
C GLY A 40 4.90 -3.93 15.95
N MET A 41 5.91 -3.68 16.78
CA MET A 41 6.04 -2.47 17.61
C MET A 41 6.66 -1.29 16.87
N MET A 42 7.04 -1.45 15.59
CA MET A 42 7.65 -0.40 14.80
C MET A 42 6.88 -0.20 13.51
N HIS A 43 6.66 1.08 13.17
CA HIS A 43 6.20 1.47 11.85
C HIS A 43 7.35 1.35 10.83
N TYR A 44 7.04 1.08 9.57
CA TYR A 44 8.08 0.88 8.52
C TYR A 44 8.91 2.16 8.25
N ASN A 45 8.36 3.35 8.51
CA ASN A 45 9.07 4.63 8.44
C ASN A 45 9.66 5.06 9.79
N GLY A 46 9.41 4.32 10.88
CA GLY A 46 9.88 4.67 12.22
C GLY A 46 11.35 4.28 12.42
N HIS A 47 12.13 5.16 13.06
CA HIS A 47 13.51 4.89 13.47
C HIS A 47 13.57 4.30 14.88
N GLU A 48 12.56 4.57 15.71
CA GLU A 48 12.47 4.12 17.10
C GLU A 48 11.09 3.53 17.40
N LYS A 49 11.03 2.71 18.43
CA LYS A 49 9.78 2.29 19.03
C LYS A 49 9.08 3.47 19.68
N ARG A 50 7.75 3.47 19.63
CA ARG A 50 6.95 4.41 20.44
C ARG A 50 7.33 4.30 21.90
N ALA A 51 7.26 5.40 22.66
CA ALA A 51 7.64 5.46 24.05
C ALA A 51 6.95 4.38 24.90
N GLU A 52 5.68 4.11 24.61
CA GLU A 52 4.88 3.07 25.26
C GLU A 52 5.39 1.62 25.06
N TYR A 53 6.23 1.39 24.04
CA TYR A 53 6.80 0.08 23.70
C TYR A 53 8.27 -0.07 24.07
N LYS A 54 8.95 0.99 24.49
CA LYS A 54 10.37 0.93 24.91
C LYS A 54 10.52 -0.03 26.10
N GLY A 55 11.49 -0.91 26.02
CA GLY A 55 11.77 -1.93 27.04
C GLY A 55 10.79 -3.12 27.10
N LYS A 56 9.77 -3.16 26.23
CA LYS A 56 8.80 -4.25 26.23
C LYS A 56 9.01 -5.20 25.05
N TYR A 57 8.73 -6.49 25.26
CA TYR A 57 8.73 -7.52 24.21
C TYR A 57 7.34 -7.76 23.63
N TYR A 58 6.30 -7.57 24.47
CA TYR A 58 4.90 -7.77 24.10
C TYR A 58 4.04 -6.71 24.76
N VAL A 59 3.10 -6.19 24.02
CA VAL A 59 2.01 -5.35 24.55
C VAL A 59 0.71 -5.84 23.93
N ASN A 60 -0.28 -6.09 24.78
CA ASN A 60 -1.64 -6.38 24.30
C ASN A 60 -2.51 -5.16 24.50
N LYS A 61 -3.25 -4.78 23.47
CA LYS A 61 -4.23 -3.71 23.54
C LYS A 61 -5.42 -3.99 22.63
N LEU A 62 -6.54 -3.36 22.94
CA LEU A 62 -7.71 -3.33 22.08
C LEU A 62 -7.60 -2.10 21.18
N GLN A 63 -7.78 -2.30 19.87
CA GLN A 63 -7.80 -1.24 18.87
C GLN A 63 -9.16 -1.33 18.14
N GLY A 64 -10.11 -0.44 18.49
CA GLY A 64 -11.51 -0.67 18.19
C GLY A 64 -11.98 -2.02 18.75
N ASN A 65 -12.56 -2.87 17.90
CA ASN A 65 -12.98 -4.24 18.27
C ASN A 65 -11.94 -5.33 17.98
N VAL A 66 -10.70 -4.94 17.68
CA VAL A 66 -9.62 -5.84 17.28
C VAL A 66 -8.64 -6.03 18.45
N ASN A 67 -8.38 -7.27 18.85
CA ASN A 67 -7.39 -7.59 19.88
C ASN A 67 -5.99 -7.61 19.27
N VAL A 68 -5.13 -6.66 19.60
CA VAL A 68 -3.79 -6.50 18.99
C VAL A 68 -2.69 -6.85 19.99
N TRP A 69 -1.88 -7.84 19.64
CA TRP A 69 -0.62 -8.15 20.30
C TRP A 69 0.51 -7.50 19.52
N ARG A 70 1.09 -6.43 20.06
CA ARG A 70 2.31 -5.81 19.55
C ARG A 70 3.52 -6.64 19.97
N CYS A 71 4.26 -7.11 18.99
CA CYS A 71 5.42 -7.98 19.17
C CYS A 71 6.70 -7.20 18.87
N HIS A 72 7.78 -7.57 19.56
CA HIS A 72 9.07 -6.92 19.42
C HIS A 72 9.58 -6.92 17.98
N VAL A 73 10.10 -5.78 17.56
CA VAL A 73 10.89 -5.57 16.33
C VAL A 73 12.18 -4.87 16.74
N SER A 74 13.32 -5.28 16.20
CA SER A 74 14.60 -4.63 16.47
C SER A 74 14.64 -3.19 15.94
N GLU A 75 15.14 -2.25 16.71
CA GLU A 75 15.28 -0.84 16.35
C GLU A 75 16.34 -0.58 15.25
N SER A 76 17.20 -1.58 14.97
CA SER A 76 18.11 -1.53 13.82
C SER A 76 17.41 -1.65 12.46
N TYR A 77 16.09 -1.82 12.42
CA TYR A 77 15.27 -2.07 11.22
C TYR A 77 15.53 -1.06 10.08
N ASN A 78 15.65 0.22 10.38
CA ASN A 78 15.84 1.28 9.38
C ASN A 78 17.30 1.78 9.26
N VAL A 79 18.26 1.15 9.94
CA VAL A 79 19.67 1.59 9.96
C VAL A 79 20.46 1.04 8.76
N SER A 80 20.23 -0.20 8.36
CA SER A 80 20.93 -0.88 7.28
C SER A 80 20.14 -2.04 6.70
N PHE A 81 20.60 -2.61 5.59
CA PHE A 81 20.01 -3.83 5.01
C PHE A 81 20.04 -5.00 6.02
N ILE A 82 21.17 -5.22 6.68
CA ILE A 82 21.31 -6.27 7.71
C ILE A 82 20.38 -5.98 8.90
N GLY A 83 20.32 -4.72 9.33
CA GLY A 83 19.40 -4.29 10.38
C GLY A 83 17.94 -4.53 10.02
N ARG A 84 17.57 -4.32 8.75
CA ARG A 84 16.22 -4.61 8.24
C ARG A 84 15.91 -6.10 8.27
N LEU A 85 16.83 -6.95 7.82
CA LEU A 85 16.68 -8.41 7.93
C LEU A 85 16.54 -8.85 9.39
N TRP A 86 17.37 -8.31 10.28
CA TRP A 86 17.27 -8.59 11.70
C TRP A 86 15.95 -8.12 12.28
N GLY A 87 15.42 -7.00 11.87
CA GLY A 87 14.08 -6.54 12.21
C GLY A 87 12.99 -7.56 11.82
N TYR A 88 13.06 -8.14 10.61
CA TYR A 88 12.14 -9.19 10.16
C TYR A 88 12.26 -10.47 11.02
N PHE A 89 13.47 -10.92 11.29
CA PHE A 89 13.68 -12.10 12.12
C PHE A 89 13.27 -11.87 13.57
N SER A 90 13.57 -10.70 14.14
CA SER A 90 13.17 -10.37 15.52
C SER A 90 11.63 -10.36 15.67
N PHE A 91 10.90 -9.82 14.68
CA PHE A 91 9.45 -9.92 14.63
C PHE A 91 8.98 -11.36 14.50
N MET A 92 9.56 -12.12 13.55
CA MET A 92 9.20 -13.54 13.34
C MET A 92 9.28 -14.35 14.63
N PHE A 93 10.41 -14.28 15.35
CA PHE A 93 10.61 -15.02 16.60
C PHE A 93 9.68 -14.53 17.71
N SER A 94 9.53 -13.22 17.88
CA SER A 94 8.65 -12.65 18.89
C SER A 94 7.17 -13.00 18.62
N ALA A 95 6.73 -12.96 17.35
CA ALA A 95 5.38 -13.32 16.97
C ALA A 95 5.08 -14.83 17.11
N ILE A 96 6.06 -15.71 16.82
CA ILE A 96 5.94 -17.15 17.11
C ILE A 96 5.75 -17.36 18.61
N TRP A 97 6.61 -16.76 19.44
CA TRP A 97 6.52 -16.88 20.88
C TRP A 97 5.18 -16.36 21.43
N ALA A 98 4.77 -15.15 20.98
CA ALA A 98 3.48 -14.59 21.39
C ALA A 98 2.32 -15.49 20.95
N GLY A 99 2.34 -16.00 19.73
CA GLY A 99 1.31 -16.88 19.19
C GLY A 99 1.16 -18.20 19.94
N ILE A 100 2.27 -18.75 20.45
CA ILE A 100 2.27 -19.99 21.24
C ILE A 100 1.83 -19.74 22.69
N PHE A 101 2.45 -18.76 23.37
CA PHE A 101 2.35 -18.63 24.82
C PHE A 101 1.39 -17.53 25.29
N LYS A 102 1.14 -16.51 24.49
CA LYS A 102 0.30 -15.34 24.87
C LYS A 102 -1.08 -15.37 24.23
N VAL A 103 -1.17 -15.71 22.95
CA VAL A 103 -2.42 -15.78 22.22
C VAL A 103 -3.15 -17.09 22.50
N LYS A 104 -4.03 -17.03 23.51
CA LYS A 104 -4.82 -18.19 23.96
C LYS A 104 -6.13 -18.33 23.17
N GLY A 105 -6.72 -19.51 23.26
CA GLY A 105 -8.01 -19.84 22.64
C GLY A 105 -7.88 -20.60 21.32
N LYS A 106 -9.03 -21.03 20.81
CA LYS A 106 -9.14 -21.73 19.53
C LYS A 106 -9.37 -20.70 18.43
N TYR A 107 -8.70 -20.87 17.31
CA TYR A 107 -8.87 -20.07 16.09
C TYR A 107 -9.29 -20.99 14.96
N ASP A 108 -10.01 -20.45 13.98
CA ASP A 108 -10.50 -21.22 12.84
C ASP A 108 -9.47 -21.20 11.70
N LEU A 109 -8.71 -20.11 11.58
CA LEU A 109 -7.64 -19.97 10.59
C LEU A 109 -6.60 -18.92 11.01
N ILE A 110 -5.44 -18.97 10.35
CA ILE A 110 -4.43 -17.91 10.36
C ILE A 110 -4.47 -17.21 9.01
N LEU A 111 -4.49 -15.88 9.04
CA LEU A 111 -4.25 -15.05 7.84
C LEU A 111 -2.89 -14.37 8.01
N VAL A 112 -2.00 -14.51 7.04
CA VAL A 112 -0.69 -13.87 7.06
C VAL A 112 -0.45 -13.11 5.78
N THR A 113 0.21 -11.96 5.87
CA THR A 113 0.49 -11.09 4.73
C THR A 113 1.98 -10.81 4.58
N SER A 114 2.48 -10.87 3.36
CA SER A 114 3.83 -10.45 2.96
C SER A 114 3.76 -9.13 2.14
N PRO A 115 4.82 -8.30 2.11
CA PRO A 115 6.09 -8.43 2.82
C PRO A 115 6.00 -8.16 4.33
N PRO A 116 7.00 -8.65 5.11
CA PRO A 116 8.15 -9.44 4.69
C PRO A 116 7.81 -10.94 4.52
N LEU A 117 8.51 -11.63 3.62
CA LEU A 117 8.25 -13.05 3.33
C LEU A 117 8.39 -13.94 4.59
N PHE A 118 9.38 -13.65 5.43
CA PHE A 118 9.71 -14.46 6.62
C PHE A 118 8.56 -14.53 7.65
N VAL A 119 7.63 -13.58 7.62
CA VAL A 119 6.40 -13.64 8.46
C VAL A 119 5.55 -14.88 8.13
N GLY A 120 5.64 -15.38 6.90
CA GLY A 120 5.01 -16.63 6.50
C GLY A 120 5.50 -17.85 7.31
N ILE A 121 6.76 -17.86 7.76
CA ILE A 121 7.30 -18.91 8.64
C ILE A 121 6.56 -18.88 9.98
N THR A 122 6.26 -17.70 10.52
CA THR A 122 5.43 -17.57 11.73
C THR A 122 4.07 -18.25 11.53
N ALA A 123 3.41 -17.97 10.40
CA ALA A 123 2.13 -18.59 10.11
C ALA A 123 2.22 -20.11 9.99
N TYR A 124 3.25 -20.62 9.30
CA TYR A 124 3.47 -22.06 9.18
C TYR A 124 3.66 -22.72 10.55
N VAL A 125 4.56 -22.18 11.39
CA VAL A 125 4.83 -22.72 12.74
C VAL A 125 3.56 -22.71 13.59
N LEU A 126 2.84 -21.58 13.64
CA LEU A 126 1.61 -21.46 14.42
C LEU A 126 0.48 -22.33 13.87
N SER A 127 0.39 -22.50 12.55
CA SER A 127 -0.56 -23.41 11.90
C SER A 127 -0.35 -24.86 12.35
N ARG A 128 0.91 -25.30 12.41
CA ARG A 128 1.25 -26.66 12.90
C ARG A 128 0.97 -26.81 14.39
N PHE A 129 1.37 -25.83 15.19
CA PHE A 129 1.18 -25.84 16.64
C PHE A 129 -0.31 -25.80 17.05
N LYS A 130 -1.08 -24.89 16.44
CA LYS A 130 -2.53 -24.74 16.74
C LYS A 130 -3.42 -25.71 15.95
N ARG A 131 -2.85 -26.46 14.97
CA ARG A 131 -3.54 -27.40 14.09
C ARG A 131 -4.68 -26.77 13.31
N ILE A 132 -4.46 -25.58 12.76
CA ILE A 132 -5.40 -24.82 11.94
C ILE A 132 -4.76 -24.43 10.60
N PRO A 133 -5.54 -24.26 9.52
CA PRO A 133 -5.00 -23.85 8.22
C PRO A 133 -4.49 -22.40 8.28
N TYR A 134 -3.56 -22.07 7.37
CA TYR A 134 -3.23 -20.68 7.11
C TYR A 134 -3.50 -20.29 5.67
N VAL A 135 -3.89 -19.02 5.49
CA VAL A 135 -4.05 -18.33 4.23
C VAL A 135 -2.91 -17.32 4.10
N PHE A 136 -2.26 -17.31 2.93
CA PHE A 136 -1.12 -16.44 2.66
C PHE A 136 -1.51 -15.33 1.69
N GLU A 137 -1.40 -14.07 2.11
CA GLU A 137 -1.63 -12.94 1.22
C GLU A 137 -0.32 -12.40 0.65
N VAL A 138 -0.20 -12.44 -0.68
CA VAL A 138 0.92 -11.91 -1.45
C VAL A 138 0.60 -10.49 -1.89
N ARG A 139 1.23 -9.50 -1.25
CA ARG A 139 1.03 -8.09 -1.57
C ARG A 139 2.14 -7.51 -2.43
N ASP A 140 3.22 -8.26 -2.58
CA ASP A 140 4.37 -7.95 -3.41
C ASP A 140 5.04 -9.26 -3.84
N LEU A 141 5.55 -9.32 -5.06
CA LEU A 141 6.33 -10.46 -5.54
C LEU A 141 7.74 -10.39 -4.94
N TRP A 142 7.94 -11.06 -3.83
CA TRP A 142 9.22 -11.15 -3.16
C TRP A 142 9.75 -12.58 -3.29
N PRO A 143 11.00 -12.84 -3.75
CA PRO A 143 12.13 -11.88 -3.73
C PRO A 143 12.31 -11.00 -4.97
N GLU A 144 11.52 -11.13 -6.02
CA GLU A 144 11.71 -10.42 -7.29
C GLU A 144 11.83 -8.91 -7.09
N SER A 145 10.92 -8.28 -6.35
CA SER A 145 10.96 -6.83 -6.12
C SER A 145 12.23 -6.36 -5.40
N ALA A 146 12.78 -7.20 -4.50
CA ALA A 146 14.04 -6.90 -3.83
C ALA A 146 15.27 -7.09 -4.75
N ILE A 147 15.20 -7.99 -5.71
CA ILE A 147 16.24 -8.23 -6.72
C ILE A 147 16.24 -7.07 -7.73
N ASP A 148 15.09 -6.76 -8.30
CA ASP A 148 14.94 -5.75 -9.35
C ASP A 148 15.27 -4.33 -8.85
N THR A 149 15.05 -4.06 -7.56
CA THR A 149 15.46 -2.80 -6.92
C THR A 149 16.92 -2.78 -6.47
N GLY A 150 17.68 -3.88 -6.67
CA GLY A 150 19.08 -4.00 -6.27
C GLY A 150 19.31 -4.13 -4.76
N VAL A 151 18.24 -4.31 -3.98
CA VAL A 151 18.33 -4.48 -2.51
C VAL A 151 18.86 -5.87 -2.16
N LEU A 152 18.55 -6.88 -2.97
CA LEU A 152 18.98 -8.27 -2.78
C LEU A 152 19.83 -8.73 -3.97
N THR A 153 21.15 -8.84 -3.76
CA THR A 153 22.11 -9.20 -4.82
C THR A 153 22.84 -10.53 -4.56
N ASN A 154 22.87 -11.00 -3.31
CA ASN A 154 23.59 -12.22 -2.95
C ASN A 154 22.86 -13.46 -3.45
N PHE A 155 23.50 -14.25 -4.33
CA PHE A 155 22.91 -15.43 -4.97
C PHE A 155 22.43 -16.49 -3.97
N VAL A 156 23.14 -16.73 -2.88
CA VAL A 156 22.78 -17.75 -1.89
C VAL A 156 21.49 -17.31 -1.15
N ILE A 157 21.41 -16.04 -0.78
CA ILE A 157 20.21 -15.48 -0.12
C ILE A 157 19.01 -15.47 -1.08
N ILE A 158 19.22 -15.16 -2.35
CA ILE A 158 18.18 -15.22 -3.40
C ILE A 158 17.63 -16.65 -3.50
N LYS A 159 18.51 -17.65 -3.61
CA LYS A 159 18.10 -19.07 -3.71
C LYS A 159 17.35 -19.55 -2.48
N LEU A 160 17.80 -19.13 -1.28
CA LEU A 160 17.11 -19.43 -0.04
C LEU A 160 15.72 -18.74 0.02
N ALA A 161 15.63 -17.51 -0.44
CA ALA A 161 14.38 -16.76 -0.48
C ALA A 161 13.33 -17.44 -1.39
N TYR A 162 13.72 -17.85 -2.59
CA TYR A 162 12.84 -18.63 -3.47
C TYR A 162 12.43 -19.99 -2.89
N TRP A 163 13.33 -20.64 -2.17
CA TRP A 163 13.01 -21.88 -1.49
C TRP A 163 11.97 -21.65 -0.37
N VAL A 164 12.16 -20.61 0.45
CA VAL A 164 11.20 -20.24 1.50
C VAL A 164 9.85 -19.89 0.89
N GLU A 165 9.83 -19.11 -0.18
CA GLU A 165 8.61 -18.72 -0.89
C GLU A 165 7.84 -19.97 -1.37
N ALA A 166 8.50 -20.85 -2.11
CA ALA A 166 7.90 -22.09 -2.61
C ALA A 166 7.38 -22.97 -1.48
N PHE A 167 8.14 -23.09 -0.38
CA PHE A 167 7.73 -23.83 0.81
C PHE A 167 6.44 -23.23 1.42
N LEU A 168 6.36 -21.92 1.56
CA LEU A 168 5.19 -21.23 2.12
C LEU A 168 3.96 -21.39 1.23
N TYR A 169 4.11 -21.21 -0.09
CA TYR A 169 3.01 -21.41 -1.05
C TYR A 169 2.51 -22.86 -1.07
N LYS A 170 3.42 -23.83 -1.02
CA LYS A 170 3.05 -25.24 -0.96
C LYS A 170 2.18 -25.56 0.26
N ASN A 171 2.52 -25.03 1.42
CA ASN A 171 1.86 -25.37 2.69
C ASN A 171 0.65 -24.48 3.03
N ALA A 172 0.47 -23.33 2.38
CA ALA A 172 -0.72 -22.50 2.56
C ALA A 172 -1.98 -23.24 2.07
N ARG A 173 -3.09 -23.11 2.75
CA ARG A 173 -4.39 -23.69 2.34
C ARG A 173 -4.99 -22.92 1.16
N LEU A 174 -4.82 -21.60 1.17
CA LEU A 174 -5.27 -20.66 0.15
C LEU A 174 -4.24 -19.53 0.03
N ILE A 175 -4.11 -18.95 -1.16
CA ILE A 175 -3.24 -17.80 -1.40
C ILE A 175 -4.10 -16.69 -1.98
N ASN A 176 -4.08 -15.52 -1.35
CA ASN A 176 -4.66 -14.32 -1.93
C ASN A 176 -3.59 -13.50 -2.62
N VAL A 177 -3.90 -12.98 -3.80
CA VAL A 177 -3.07 -12.04 -4.55
C VAL A 177 -3.83 -10.75 -4.80
N LEU A 178 -3.11 -9.65 -5.09
CA LEU A 178 -3.72 -8.34 -5.22
C LEU A 178 -3.97 -7.91 -6.66
N THR A 179 -3.38 -8.59 -7.65
CA THR A 179 -3.48 -8.23 -9.06
C THR A 179 -3.62 -9.46 -9.95
N PRO A 180 -4.18 -9.30 -11.17
CA PRO A 180 -4.22 -10.37 -12.16
C PRO A 180 -2.82 -10.87 -12.52
N ALA A 181 -1.84 -9.97 -12.63
CA ALA A 181 -0.45 -10.30 -12.94
C ALA A 181 0.19 -11.16 -11.83
N PHE A 182 -0.09 -10.89 -10.56
CA PHE A 182 0.38 -11.76 -9.47
C PHE A 182 -0.25 -13.15 -9.57
N ARG A 183 -1.55 -13.23 -9.87
CA ARG A 183 -2.23 -14.51 -10.05
C ARG A 183 -1.60 -15.31 -11.17
N GLN A 184 -1.39 -14.71 -12.31
CA GLN A 184 -0.73 -15.32 -13.46
C GLN A 184 0.68 -15.79 -13.09
N ARG A 185 1.49 -14.92 -12.46
CA ARG A 185 2.86 -15.24 -12.05
C ARG A 185 2.93 -16.43 -11.11
N LEU A 186 2.05 -16.53 -10.12
CA LEU A 186 2.01 -17.66 -9.19
C LEU A 186 1.66 -18.98 -9.92
N ILE A 187 0.68 -18.94 -10.81
CA ILE A 187 0.21 -20.13 -11.52
C ILE A 187 1.23 -20.59 -12.56
N GLU A 188 1.69 -19.69 -13.42
CA GLU A 188 2.51 -20.06 -14.60
C GLU A 188 4.00 -20.24 -14.27
N HIS A 189 4.53 -19.46 -13.33
CA HIS A 189 5.98 -19.46 -13.06
C HIS A 189 6.37 -20.05 -11.71
N LYS A 190 5.43 -20.12 -10.75
CA LYS A 190 5.70 -20.66 -9.41
C LYS A 190 4.95 -21.98 -9.13
N ASN A 191 4.32 -22.55 -10.15
CA ASN A 191 3.62 -23.85 -10.09
C ASN A 191 2.58 -23.96 -8.98
N VAL A 192 1.89 -22.86 -8.66
CA VAL A 192 0.79 -22.86 -7.69
C VAL A 192 -0.50 -23.29 -8.39
N ALA A 193 -1.20 -24.26 -7.83
CA ALA A 193 -2.46 -24.73 -8.42
C ALA A 193 -3.49 -23.60 -8.52
N PRO A 194 -4.17 -23.40 -9.67
CA PRO A 194 -5.15 -22.31 -9.87
C PRO A 194 -6.27 -22.29 -8.83
N SER A 195 -6.72 -23.46 -8.37
CA SER A 195 -7.75 -23.61 -7.35
C SER A 195 -7.33 -23.12 -5.95
N LYS A 196 -6.05 -22.87 -5.75
CA LYS A 196 -5.46 -22.41 -4.50
C LYS A 196 -5.26 -20.88 -4.49
N VAL A 197 -5.48 -20.20 -5.61
CA VAL A 197 -5.22 -18.76 -5.75
C VAL A 197 -6.54 -18.03 -5.96
N ILE A 198 -6.84 -17.13 -5.01
CA ILE A 198 -7.92 -16.14 -5.14
C ILE A 198 -7.33 -14.74 -5.35
N MET A 199 -8.15 -13.81 -5.80
CA MET A 199 -7.75 -12.43 -5.98
C MET A 199 -8.73 -11.50 -5.27
N ILE A 200 -8.27 -10.91 -4.15
CA ILE A 200 -8.94 -9.82 -3.45
C ILE A 200 -7.96 -8.64 -3.46
N SER A 201 -8.18 -7.70 -4.35
CA SER A 201 -7.24 -6.62 -4.63
C SER A 201 -7.21 -5.53 -3.54
N ASN A 202 -6.34 -4.53 -3.74
CA ASN A 202 -6.47 -3.24 -3.07
C ASN A 202 -7.78 -2.55 -3.49
N ALA A 203 -8.22 -1.58 -2.71
CA ALA A 203 -9.57 -1.03 -2.83
C ALA A 203 -9.62 0.45 -2.44
N ALA A 204 -10.61 1.13 -2.96
CA ALA A 204 -11.00 2.48 -2.59
C ALA A 204 -11.77 2.50 -1.26
N ASP A 205 -11.65 3.58 -0.51
CA ASP A 205 -12.37 3.80 0.74
C ASP A 205 -13.46 4.85 0.52
N PHE A 206 -14.62 4.35 0.13
CA PHE A 206 -15.77 5.21 -0.18
C PHE A 206 -16.47 5.77 1.06
N SER A 207 -16.28 5.17 2.24
CA SER A 207 -16.90 5.69 3.46
C SER A 207 -16.38 7.09 3.81
N LEU A 208 -15.07 7.29 3.59
CA LEU A 208 -14.42 8.58 3.84
C LEU A 208 -14.65 9.57 2.70
N SER A 209 -14.53 9.12 1.44
CA SER A 209 -14.69 10.02 0.29
C SER A 209 -16.13 10.51 0.13
N ASP A 210 -17.14 9.64 0.33
CA ASP A 210 -18.54 10.01 0.20
C ASP A 210 -18.97 11.03 1.27
N ASP A 211 -18.43 10.94 2.49
CA ASP A 211 -18.66 11.94 3.54
C ASP A 211 -18.05 13.31 3.15
N LEU A 212 -16.80 13.31 2.67
CA LEU A 212 -16.14 14.54 2.22
C LEU A 212 -16.82 15.15 0.99
N LEU A 213 -17.32 14.34 0.05
CA LEU A 213 -18.08 14.84 -1.11
C LEU A 213 -19.32 15.65 -0.71
N GLN A 214 -19.92 15.37 0.46
CA GLN A 214 -21.10 16.05 0.95
C GLN A 214 -20.80 17.31 1.78
N HIS A 215 -19.68 17.33 2.52
CA HIS A 215 -19.43 18.33 3.55
C HIS A 215 -18.16 19.16 3.36
N PHE A 216 -17.30 18.80 2.39
CA PHE A 216 -16.02 19.47 2.18
C PHE A 216 -16.07 20.46 1.00
N ASP A 217 -15.69 21.72 1.26
CA ASP A 217 -15.55 22.73 0.22
C ASP A 217 -14.10 22.83 -0.27
N ALA A 218 -13.83 22.20 -1.42
CA ALA A 218 -12.52 22.20 -2.05
C ALA A 218 -12.07 23.61 -2.48
N LYS A 219 -13.00 24.56 -2.77
CA LYS A 219 -12.65 25.93 -3.17
C LYS A 219 -12.11 26.71 -1.99
N VAL A 220 -12.75 26.58 -0.83
CA VAL A 220 -12.28 27.20 0.41
C VAL A 220 -10.89 26.66 0.75
N PHE A 221 -10.69 25.34 0.71
CA PHE A 221 -9.40 24.74 1.00
C PHE A 221 -8.31 25.18 0.01
N ARG A 222 -8.62 25.29 -1.29
CA ARG A 222 -7.68 25.82 -2.31
C ARG A 222 -7.29 27.27 -2.00
N ALA A 223 -8.25 28.11 -1.56
CA ALA A 223 -7.98 29.51 -1.19
C ALA A 223 -7.05 29.58 0.05
N GLU A 224 -7.31 28.78 1.08
CA GLU A 224 -6.46 28.68 2.27
C GLU A 224 -5.02 28.24 1.95
N LYS A 225 -4.84 27.38 0.94
CA LYS A 225 -3.52 26.89 0.51
C LYS A 225 -2.84 27.80 -0.52
N GLY A 226 -3.51 28.86 -1.02
CA GLY A 226 -3.00 29.71 -2.08
C GLY A 226 -2.99 29.04 -3.47
N TRP A 227 -3.95 28.13 -3.72
CA TRP A 227 -4.04 27.34 -4.96
C TRP A 227 -5.15 27.76 -5.91
N THR A 228 -5.82 28.87 -5.66
CA THR A 228 -7.02 29.31 -6.39
C THR A 228 -6.80 29.33 -7.91
N ASP A 229 -5.68 29.90 -8.36
CA ASP A 229 -5.34 30.03 -9.80
C ASP A 229 -4.30 29.03 -10.28
N ARG A 230 -4.06 27.95 -9.51
CA ARG A 230 -3.08 26.92 -9.85
C ARG A 230 -3.75 25.68 -10.43
N PHE A 231 -3.08 25.02 -11.38
CA PHE A 231 -3.41 23.67 -11.77
C PHE A 231 -2.63 22.70 -10.88
N VAL A 232 -3.33 22.04 -9.96
CA VAL A 232 -2.71 21.26 -8.87
C VAL A 232 -2.62 19.79 -9.23
N ILE A 233 -1.42 19.26 -9.25
CA ILE A 233 -1.16 17.82 -9.41
C ILE A 233 -0.60 17.28 -8.10
N THR A 234 -1.34 16.40 -7.43
CA THR A 234 -0.93 15.86 -6.14
C THR A 234 -0.37 14.45 -6.26
N TYR A 235 0.82 14.26 -5.71
CA TYR A 235 1.39 12.94 -5.43
C TYR A 235 1.25 12.63 -3.95
N VAL A 236 0.70 11.47 -3.63
CA VAL A 236 0.57 10.97 -2.25
C VAL A 236 1.32 9.66 -2.10
N GLY A 237 2.20 9.57 -1.11
CA GLY A 237 2.88 8.31 -0.78
C GLY A 237 4.34 8.44 -0.39
N ALA A 238 5.02 7.30 -0.30
CA ALA A 238 6.41 7.25 0.08
C ALA A 238 7.31 7.98 -0.93
N HIS A 239 8.22 8.80 -0.43
CA HIS A 239 9.31 9.39 -1.20
C HIS A 239 10.51 8.43 -1.17
N GLY A 240 10.33 7.25 -1.78
CA GLY A 240 11.31 6.17 -1.82
C GLY A 240 11.97 6.01 -3.20
N ILE A 241 13.03 5.22 -3.26
CA ILE A 241 13.80 4.95 -4.49
C ILE A 241 12.90 4.37 -5.59
N ALA A 242 11.97 3.48 -5.23
CA ALA A 242 11.07 2.82 -6.17
C ALA A 242 10.10 3.80 -6.87
N ASN A 243 9.84 4.96 -6.27
CA ASN A 243 8.88 5.93 -6.79
C ASN A 243 9.45 6.82 -7.89
N GLY A 244 10.78 6.94 -8.02
CA GLY A 244 11.42 7.67 -9.12
C GLY A 244 10.98 9.15 -9.24
N LEU A 245 10.79 9.84 -8.10
CA LEU A 245 10.15 11.15 -8.05
C LEU A 245 10.97 12.30 -8.67
N HIS A 246 12.23 12.06 -9.08
CA HIS A 246 13.00 13.03 -9.85
C HIS A 246 12.30 13.43 -11.16
N GLN A 247 11.58 12.49 -11.80
CA GLN A 247 10.81 12.80 -13.01
C GLN A 247 9.75 13.90 -12.79
N VAL A 248 9.27 14.07 -11.56
CA VAL A 248 8.35 15.18 -11.22
C VAL A 248 9.09 16.52 -11.22
N LEU A 249 10.33 16.54 -10.69
CA LEU A 249 11.15 17.76 -10.71
C LEU A 249 11.52 18.17 -12.13
N ASP A 250 11.87 17.18 -12.98
CA ASP A 250 12.18 17.41 -14.38
C ASP A 250 10.96 17.97 -15.14
N ALA A 251 9.76 17.45 -14.84
CA ALA A 251 8.53 17.99 -15.40
C ALA A 251 8.18 19.39 -14.86
N ALA A 252 8.37 19.62 -13.56
CA ALA A 252 8.10 20.89 -12.92
C ALA A 252 8.99 22.01 -13.50
N GLU A 253 10.26 21.74 -13.75
CA GLU A 253 11.18 22.68 -14.39
C GLU A 253 10.70 23.08 -15.81
N GLN A 254 10.29 22.08 -16.63
CA GLN A 254 9.78 22.33 -17.98
C GLN A 254 8.38 22.98 -18.00
N LEU A 255 7.66 23.00 -16.89
CA LEU A 255 6.34 23.62 -16.74
C LEU A 255 6.40 24.94 -15.93
N SER A 256 7.58 25.50 -15.74
CA SER A 256 7.79 26.76 -14.99
C SER A 256 7.09 27.98 -15.61
N ASP A 257 6.78 27.92 -16.91
CA ASP A 257 6.04 28.93 -17.69
C ASP A 257 4.50 28.79 -17.55
N THR A 258 4.02 27.85 -16.74
CA THR A 258 2.60 27.56 -16.54
C THR A 258 2.16 27.83 -15.10
N ASN A 259 0.84 27.73 -14.85
CA ASN A 259 0.30 27.78 -13.48
C ASN A 259 0.28 26.42 -12.78
N VAL A 260 0.95 25.37 -13.31
CA VAL A 260 1.02 24.05 -12.68
C VAL A 260 1.73 24.12 -11.34
N LEU A 261 1.19 23.43 -10.34
CA LEU A 261 1.77 23.22 -9.04
C LEU A 261 1.77 21.72 -8.70
N PHE A 262 2.94 21.17 -8.42
CA PHE A 262 3.05 19.82 -7.90
C PHE A 262 3.05 19.83 -6.37
N VAL A 263 2.16 19.05 -5.75
CA VAL A 263 2.05 18.90 -4.29
C VAL A 263 2.45 17.48 -3.92
N MET A 264 3.61 17.36 -3.27
CA MET A 264 4.25 16.09 -2.93
C MET A 264 4.03 15.78 -1.45
N ILE A 265 3.04 14.93 -1.14
CA ILE A 265 2.64 14.59 0.24
C ILE A 265 3.22 13.23 0.62
N GLY A 266 4.02 13.22 1.67
CA GLY A 266 4.60 11.98 2.20
C GLY A 266 6.01 12.16 2.74
N ASP A 267 6.60 11.04 3.13
CA ASP A 267 7.96 10.98 3.65
C ASP A 267 8.71 9.77 3.07
N GLY A 268 10.03 9.77 3.21
CA GLY A 268 10.86 8.68 2.75
C GLY A 268 12.30 9.10 2.51
N MET A 269 13.14 8.11 2.25
CA MET A 269 14.60 8.27 2.22
C MET A 269 15.13 9.21 1.12
N THR A 270 14.34 9.49 0.08
CA THR A 270 14.76 10.39 -1.01
C THR A 270 14.23 11.82 -0.86
N LYS A 271 13.35 12.10 0.13
CA LYS A 271 12.67 13.40 0.26
C LYS A 271 13.64 14.56 0.41
N GLU A 272 14.63 14.46 1.31
CA GLU A 272 15.61 15.52 1.53
C GLU A 272 16.45 15.80 0.27
N ALA A 273 16.81 14.73 -0.45
CA ALA A 273 17.57 14.87 -1.71
C ALA A 273 16.72 15.58 -2.77
N LEU A 274 15.42 15.23 -2.89
CA LEU A 274 14.49 15.90 -3.80
C LEU A 274 14.30 17.38 -3.47
N ILE A 275 14.18 17.73 -2.19
CA ILE A 275 14.07 19.14 -1.75
C ILE A 275 15.34 19.93 -2.12
N LYS A 276 16.52 19.35 -1.87
CA LYS A 276 17.81 19.96 -2.22
C LYS A 276 17.98 20.12 -3.73
N ASP A 277 17.58 19.12 -4.51
CA ASP A 277 17.63 19.16 -5.97
C ASP A 277 16.69 20.24 -6.53
N ALA A 278 15.44 20.30 -6.06
CA ALA A 278 14.49 21.36 -6.44
C ALA A 278 15.04 22.75 -6.14
N ALA A 279 15.65 22.97 -4.97
CA ALA A 279 16.25 24.25 -4.58
C ALA A 279 17.44 24.60 -5.48
N SER A 280 18.34 23.65 -5.77
CA SER A 280 19.53 23.87 -6.61
C SER A 280 19.18 24.24 -8.06
N ARG A 281 18.02 23.74 -8.56
CA ARG A 281 17.49 23.99 -9.91
C ARG A 281 16.54 25.19 -9.95
N ASN A 282 16.31 25.90 -8.83
CA ASN A 282 15.36 27.00 -8.70
C ASN A 282 13.91 26.61 -9.12
N ILE A 283 13.49 25.38 -8.84
CA ILE A 283 12.13 24.90 -9.12
C ILE A 283 11.18 25.43 -8.04
N THR A 284 10.28 26.33 -8.39
CA THR A 284 9.36 27.01 -7.46
C THR A 284 7.94 26.50 -7.49
N ASN A 285 7.60 25.64 -8.45
CA ASN A 285 6.26 25.09 -8.65
C ASN A 285 6.13 23.64 -8.11
N VAL A 286 6.93 23.31 -7.09
CA VAL A 286 6.82 22.07 -6.31
C VAL A 286 6.73 22.39 -4.82
N THR A 287 5.77 21.79 -4.13
CA THR A 287 5.61 21.91 -2.68
C THR A 287 5.74 20.53 -2.04
N PHE A 288 6.61 20.41 -1.03
CA PHE A 288 6.77 19.17 -0.26
C PHE A 288 6.06 19.29 1.08
N LEU A 289 5.12 18.38 1.34
CA LEU A 289 4.38 18.29 2.59
C LEU A 289 4.76 17.03 3.36
N PRO A 290 4.66 17.02 4.69
CA PRO A 290 4.86 15.81 5.49
C PRO A 290 3.76 14.78 5.22
N SER A 291 3.97 13.55 5.69
CA SER A 291 2.90 12.57 5.77
C SER A 291 1.79 13.06 6.70
N VAL A 292 0.55 12.92 6.24
CA VAL A 292 -0.64 13.29 7.02
C VAL A 292 -1.60 12.12 7.11
N PRO A 293 -2.52 12.09 8.09
CA PRO A 293 -3.55 11.05 8.19
C PRO A 293 -4.41 10.96 6.93
N LYS A 294 -4.96 9.79 6.64
CA LYS A 294 -5.72 9.51 5.41
C LYS A 294 -6.88 10.48 5.19
N ALA A 295 -7.59 10.86 6.24
CA ALA A 295 -8.68 11.82 6.14
C ALA A 295 -8.21 13.22 5.65
N GLU A 296 -7.04 13.65 6.07
CA GLU A 296 -6.44 14.90 5.56
C GLU A 296 -5.93 14.74 4.13
N VAL A 297 -5.31 13.59 3.80
CA VAL A 297 -4.89 13.29 2.42
C VAL A 297 -6.04 13.47 1.44
N PHE A 298 -7.22 12.99 1.77
CA PHE A 298 -8.39 13.07 0.89
C PHE A 298 -8.81 14.52 0.61
N LYS A 299 -8.70 15.43 1.57
CA LYS A 299 -8.95 16.88 1.33
C LYS A 299 -8.00 17.45 0.29
N TYR A 300 -6.72 17.09 0.34
CA TYR A 300 -5.74 17.49 -0.67
C TYR A 300 -6.08 16.90 -2.05
N ILE A 301 -6.46 15.63 -2.12
CA ILE A 301 -6.83 14.97 -3.38
C ILE A 301 -8.07 15.62 -3.98
N PHE A 302 -9.14 15.85 -3.21
CA PHE A 302 -10.34 16.55 -3.65
C PHE A 302 -10.09 17.99 -4.14
N SER A 303 -9.03 18.61 -3.64
CA SER A 303 -8.63 19.97 -4.01
C SER A 303 -7.61 20.00 -5.14
N SER A 304 -7.31 18.86 -5.76
CA SER A 304 -6.36 18.72 -6.88
C SER A 304 -7.09 18.54 -8.20
N ASP A 305 -6.47 19.02 -9.27
CA ASP A 305 -6.97 18.82 -10.62
C ASP A 305 -6.60 17.43 -11.16
N MET A 306 -5.45 16.87 -10.75
CA MET A 306 -5.04 15.51 -11.07
C MET A 306 -4.28 14.86 -9.91
N GLY A 307 -4.33 13.52 -9.85
CA GLY A 307 -3.51 12.70 -8.97
C GLY A 307 -2.39 12.01 -9.74
N ALA A 308 -1.14 12.14 -9.29
CA ALA A 308 0.01 11.50 -9.93
C ALA A 308 0.30 10.12 -9.32
N SER A 309 0.30 9.08 -10.14
CA SER A 309 0.69 7.72 -9.75
C SER A 309 1.94 7.32 -10.50
N ILE A 310 3.06 7.21 -9.78
CA ILE A 310 4.40 7.15 -10.37
C ILE A 310 5.21 6.04 -9.71
N LEU A 311 5.91 5.24 -10.54
CA LEU A 311 6.98 4.32 -10.16
C LEU A 311 8.10 4.36 -11.22
N LYS A 312 9.28 3.85 -10.88
CA LYS A 312 10.36 3.60 -11.83
C LYS A 312 9.94 2.60 -12.89
N ASN A 313 10.55 2.70 -14.08
CA ASN A 313 10.35 1.72 -15.16
C ASN A 313 11.09 0.41 -14.87
N VAL A 314 10.50 -0.45 -14.04
CA VAL A 314 11.02 -1.75 -13.65
C VAL A 314 9.93 -2.80 -13.85
N ASP A 315 10.29 -3.96 -14.41
CA ASP A 315 9.31 -4.97 -14.82
C ASP A 315 8.43 -5.49 -13.68
N THR A 316 8.98 -5.66 -12.47
CA THR A 316 8.18 -6.05 -11.30
C THR A 316 7.10 -5.01 -10.98
N PHE A 317 7.35 -3.73 -11.22
CA PHE A 317 6.36 -2.68 -10.95
C PHE A 317 5.20 -2.66 -11.96
N LYS A 318 5.36 -3.26 -13.12
CA LYS A 318 4.26 -3.47 -14.08
C LYS A 318 3.19 -4.43 -13.57
N THR A 319 3.48 -5.18 -12.51
CA THR A 319 2.59 -6.20 -11.93
C THR A 319 1.77 -5.70 -10.74
N VAL A 320 1.98 -4.46 -10.26
CA VAL A 320 1.36 -3.93 -9.05
C VAL A 320 0.23 -2.94 -9.34
N TYR A 321 -0.81 -2.95 -8.51
CA TYR A 321 -1.71 -1.82 -8.40
C TYR A 321 -1.18 -0.81 -7.39
N SER A 322 -1.01 0.43 -7.82
CA SER A 322 -0.65 1.53 -6.93
C SER A 322 -1.84 1.92 -6.06
N ASN A 323 -1.70 1.87 -4.73
CA ASN A 323 -2.79 2.14 -3.79
C ASN A 323 -3.43 3.52 -3.96
N LYS A 324 -2.60 4.55 -4.23
CA LYS A 324 -3.06 5.92 -4.41
C LYS A 324 -4.03 6.08 -5.59
N THR A 325 -3.94 5.19 -6.60
CA THR A 325 -4.87 5.16 -7.74
C THR A 325 -6.31 4.99 -7.28
N PHE A 326 -6.55 4.10 -6.30
CA PHE A 326 -7.88 3.90 -5.73
C PHE A 326 -8.35 5.08 -4.89
N ASP A 327 -7.46 5.76 -4.18
CA ASP A 327 -7.78 6.96 -3.41
C ASP A 327 -8.14 8.13 -4.36
N TYR A 328 -7.42 8.30 -5.48
CA TYR A 328 -7.76 9.28 -6.52
C TYR A 328 -9.13 8.99 -7.14
N MET A 329 -9.40 7.73 -7.53
CA MET A 329 -10.70 7.35 -8.07
C MET A 329 -11.82 7.63 -7.05
N ALA A 330 -11.64 7.29 -5.76
CA ALA A 330 -12.62 7.57 -4.72
C ALA A 330 -12.93 9.05 -4.54
N CYS A 331 -11.97 9.91 -4.82
CA CYS A 331 -12.10 11.36 -4.74
C CYS A 331 -12.49 12.04 -6.06
N LYS A 332 -12.90 11.30 -7.08
CA LYS A 332 -13.23 11.83 -8.43
C LYS A 332 -12.09 12.65 -9.05
N THR A 333 -10.85 12.29 -8.75
CA THR A 333 -9.66 12.98 -9.24
C THR A 333 -9.05 12.17 -10.38
N PRO A 334 -8.95 12.71 -11.61
CA PRO A 334 -8.35 12.02 -12.74
C PRO A 334 -6.87 11.74 -12.50
N ILE A 335 -6.36 10.68 -13.13
CA ILE A 335 -5.08 10.09 -12.81
C ILE A 335 -4.08 10.34 -13.93
N LEU A 336 -2.94 10.95 -13.59
CA LEU A 336 -1.74 10.95 -14.41
C LEU A 336 -0.91 9.70 -14.03
N MET A 337 -1.03 8.66 -14.87
CA MET A 337 -0.48 7.33 -14.59
C MET A 337 0.88 7.16 -15.26
N ALA A 338 1.95 7.16 -14.48
CA ALA A 338 3.30 6.83 -14.92
C ALA A 338 3.76 5.49 -14.30
N ILE A 339 2.94 4.45 -14.49
CA ILE A 339 3.23 3.05 -14.16
C ILE A 339 2.61 2.20 -15.27
N ASP A 340 3.44 1.46 -15.99
CA ASP A 340 3.00 0.54 -17.04
C ASP A 340 2.37 -0.75 -16.48
N GLY A 341 1.82 -1.60 -17.34
CA GLY A 341 1.22 -2.88 -16.97
C GLY A 341 -0.14 -2.73 -16.31
N VAL A 342 -0.41 -3.52 -15.28
CA VAL A 342 -1.76 -3.64 -14.69
C VAL A 342 -2.31 -2.31 -14.13
N SER A 343 -1.47 -1.40 -13.66
CA SER A 343 -1.91 -0.07 -13.21
C SER A 343 -2.37 0.81 -14.36
N ARG A 344 -1.65 0.77 -15.50
CA ARG A 344 -2.06 1.41 -16.75
C ARG A 344 -3.39 0.83 -17.23
N GLU A 345 -3.49 -0.51 -17.35
CA GLU A 345 -4.70 -1.20 -17.77
C GLU A 345 -5.91 -0.83 -16.92
N LEU A 346 -5.72 -0.73 -15.59
CA LEU A 346 -6.78 -0.31 -14.67
C LEU A 346 -7.31 1.08 -14.98
N VAL A 347 -6.44 2.06 -15.22
CA VAL A 347 -6.83 3.45 -15.50
C VAL A 347 -7.47 3.58 -16.89
N GLU A 348 -6.93 2.87 -17.89
CA GLU A 348 -7.48 2.83 -19.25
C GLU A 348 -8.88 2.18 -19.28
N GLN A 349 -9.08 1.04 -18.59
CA GLN A 349 -10.39 0.38 -18.46
C GLN A 349 -11.42 1.27 -17.76
N ALA A 350 -11.00 1.97 -16.72
CA ALA A 350 -11.83 2.88 -15.95
C ALA A 350 -12.10 4.19 -16.70
N LYS A 351 -11.35 4.51 -17.77
CA LYS A 351 -11.31 5.84 -18.39
C LYS A 351 -11.12 6.95 -17.37
N ALA A 352 -10.24 6.71 -16.39
CA ALA A 352 -10.07 7.53 -15.21
C ALA A 352 -8.85 8.47 -15.27
N GLY A 353 -8.31 8.68 -16.45
CA GLY A 353 -7.12 9.50 -16.64
C GLY A 353 -6.29 9.02 -17.83
N VAL A 354 -5.01 9.33 -17.81
CA VAL A 354 -4.11 9.10 -18.93
C VAL A 354 -2.83 8.39 -18.49
N TYR A 355 -2.36 7.47 -19.31
CA TYR A 355 -1.05 6.86 -19.17
C TYR A 355 0.03 7.72 -19.82
N VAL A 356 1.16 7.83 -19.14
CA VAL A 356 2.40 8.40 -19.65
C VAL A 356 3.53 7.43 -19.37
N GLU A 357 4.41 7.22 -20.33
CA GLU A 357 5.56 6.36 -20.14
C GLU A 357 6.42 6.84 -18.97
N PRO A 358 6.74 5.97 -18.00
CA PRO A 358 7.61 6.35 -16.87
C PRO A 358 8.96 6.86 -17.35
N GLU A 359 9.49 7.88 -16.69
CA GLU A 359 10.81 8.49 -16.99
C GLU A 359 10.87 9.22 -18.35
N ASN A 360 9.73 9.40 -19.03
CA ASN A 360 9.61 10.21 -20.25
C ASN A 360 9.06 11.60 -19.92
N THR A 361 9.96 12.51 -19.53
CA THR A 361 9.61 13.86 -19.08
C THR A 361 8.86 14.66 -20.16
N GLN A 362 9.23 14.51 -21.45
CA GLN A 362 8.57 15.24 -22.53
C GLN A 362 7.12 14.78 -22.73
N ALA A 363 6.87 13.47 -22.72
CA ALA A 363 5.52 12.94 -22.79
C ALA A 363 4.69 13.38 -21.56
N TYR A 364 5.31 13.40 -20.38
CA TYR A 364 4.68 13.81 -19.13
C TYR A 364 4.24 15.29 -19.21
N THR A 365 5.12 16.19 -19.61
CA THR A 365 4.85 17.63 -19.70
C THR A 365 3.87 17.98 -20.82
N SER A 366 4.00 17.36 -22.01
CA SER A 366 3.04 17.59 -23.11
C SER A 366 1.63 17.14 -22.75
N THR A 367 1.51 16.02 -22.03
CA THR A 367 0.23 15.53 -21.51
C THR A 367 -0.38 16.51 -20.52
N ILE A 368 0.39 17.00 -19.54
CA ILE A 368 -0.12 18.00 -18.58
C ILE A 368 -0.59 19.27 -19.30
N ARG A 369 0.18 19.79 -20.27
CA ARG A 369 -0.23 20.96 -21.07
C ARG A 369 -1.55 20.74 -21.80
N ALA A 370 -1.83 19.53 -22.31
CA ALA A 370 -3.09 19.19 -22.94
C ALA A 370 -4.29 19.22 -21.97
N TYR A 371 -4.07 18.95 -20.68
CA TYR A 371 -5.11 19.02 -19.65
C TYR A 371 -5.39 20.43 -19.14
N LEU A 372 -4.42 21.36 -19.18
CA LEU A 372 -4.60 22.73 -18.67
C LEU A 372 -5.80 23.46 -19.30
N ASN A 373 -6.14 23.14 -20.54
CA ASN A 373 -7.19 23.80 -21.31
C ASN A 373 -8.45 22.92 -21.48
N ASN A 374 -8.56 21.83 -20.71
CA ASN A 374 -9.68 20.90 -20.88
C ASN A 374 -10.33 20.46 -19.54
N PRO A 375 -11.03 21.39 -18.86
CA PRO A 375 -11.67 21.10 -17.57
C PRO A 375 -12.80 20.06 -17.67
N GLU A 376 -13.49 19.97 -18.80
CA GLU A 376 -14.56 18.97 -19.02
C GLU A 376 -13.99 17.54 -18.99
N ARG A 377 -12.82 17.35 -19.61
CA ARG A 377 -12.12 16.07 -19.59
C ARG A 377 -11.74 15.65 -18.17
N LEU A 378 -11.22 16.58 -17.35
CA LEU A 378 -10.91 16.31 -15.96
C LEU A 378 -12.12 15.82 -15.18
N LYS A 379 -13.26 16.47 -15.35
CA LYS A 379 -14.51 16.12 -14.69
C LYS A 379 -15.02 14.74 -15.13
N GLU A 380 -15.03 14.50 -16.45
CA GLU A 380 -15.47 13.22 -17.02
C GLU A 380 -14.60 12.05 -16.51
N GLU A 381 -13.28 12.17 -16.63
CA GLU A 381 -12.35 11.11 -16.20
C GLU A 381 -12.40 10.88 -14.69
N GLY A 382 -12.57 11.93 -13.88
CA GLY A 382 -12.78 11.81 -12.44
C GLY A 382 -14.06 11.04 -12.07
N GLU A 383 -15.18 11.35 -12.73
CA GLU A 383 -16.45 10.65 -12.52
C GLU A 383 -16.36 9.18 -12.98
N ASN A 384 -15.77 8.93 -14.15
CA ASN A 384 -15.56 7.57 -14.66
C ASN A 384 -14.76 6.72 -13.67
N GLY A 385 -13.66 7.27 -13.12
CA GLY A 385 -12.83 6.61 -12.12
C GLY A 385 -13.62 6.26 -10.85
N TYR A 386 -14.42 7.20 -10.35
CA TYR A 386 -15.26 6.98 -9.18
C TYR A 386 -16.28 5.86 -9.40
N GLN A 387 -17.05 5.90 -10.49
CA GLN A 387 -18.06 4.90 -10.79
C GLN A 387 -17.45 3.51 -10.98
N PHE A 388 -16.34 3.45 -11.72
CA PHE A 388 -15.63 2.18 -11.95
C PHE A 388 -15.11 1.59 -10.64
N ALA A 389 -14.46 2.39 -9.80
CA ALA A 389 -13.92 1.91 -8.53
C ALA A 389 -15.05 1.55 -7.53
N LYS A 390 -16.16 2.30 -7.52
CA LYS A 390 -17.33 2.00 -6.69
C LYS A 390 -17.96 0.65 -7.04
N ALA A 391 -18.02 0.33 -8.32
CA ALA A 391 -18.59 -0.93 -8.79
C ALA A 391 -17.68 -2.14 -8.56
N ASN A 392 -16.35 -1.97 -8.66
CA ASN A 392 -15.41 -3.09 -8.74
C ASN A 392 -14.43 -3.17 -7.56
N TYR A 393 -14.16 -2.05 -6.89
CA TYR A 393 -13.08 -1.92 -5.90
C TYR A 393 -13.52 -1.24 -4.60
N ASP A 394 -14.80 -1.33 -4.25
CA ASP A 394 -15.29 -0.87 -2.93
C ASP A 394 -14.70 -1.75 -1.83
N ARG A 395 -14.00 -1.14 -0.89
CA ARG A 395 -13.31 -1.84 0.20
C ARG A 395 -14.26 -2.65 1.08
N GLN A 396 -15.44 -2.14 1.34
CA GLN A 396 -16.43 -2.85 2.16
C GLN A 396 -16.91 -4.12 1.46
N VAL A 397 -17.16 -4.04 0.15
CA VAL A 397 -17.55 -5.20 -0.67
C VAL A 397 -16.42 -6.21 -0.73
N LEU A 398 -15.18 -5.76 -1.04
CA LEU A 398 -14.04 -6.66 -1.11
C LEU A 398 -13.69 -7.30 0.24
N ALA A 399 -13.89 -6.59 1.36
CA ALA A 399 -13.70 -7.17 2.69
C ALA A 399 -14.74 -8.28 2.98
N LYS A 400 -16.00 -8.09 2.57
CA LYS A 400 -17.05 -9.13 2.67
C LYS A 400 -16.72 -10.34 1.80
N ASN A 401 -16.34 -10.13 0.55
CA ASN A 401 -15.96 -11.21 -0.35
C ASN A 401 -14.75 -12.00 0.22
N TYR A 402 -13.80 -11.28 0.83
CA TYR A 402 -12.62 -11.95 1.40
C TYR A 402 -12.98 -12.84 2.59
N ILE A 403 -13.83 -12.36 3.51
CA ILE A 403 -14.23 -13.16 4.68
C ILE A 403 -15.04 -14.39 4.25
N GLU A 404 -15.82 -14.31 3.17
CA GLU A 404 -16.51 -15.44 2.58
C GLU A 404 -15.54 -16.49 2.04
N GLU A 405 -14.51 -16.07 1.28
CA GLU A 405 -13.45 -16.98 0.80
C GLU A 405 -12.68 -17.63 1.98
N LEU A 406 -12.34 -16.84 3.01
CA LEU A 406 -11.71 -17.35 4.21
C LEU A 406 -12.57 -18.40 4.91
N SER A 407 -13.88 -18.21 4.95
CA SER A 407 -14.83 -19.15 5.60
C SER A 407 -14.87 -20.52 4.94
N LYS A 408 -14.65 -20.61 3.62
CA LYS A 408 -14.62 -21.88 2.87
C LYS A 408 -13.45 -22.79 3.26
N VAL A 409 -12.37 -22.19 3.74
CA VAL A 409 -11.11 -22.90 4.06
C VAL A 409 -10.80 -22.96 5.55
N ALA A 410 -11.58 -22.26 6.37
CA ALA A 410 -11.50 -22.29 7.82
C ALA A 410 -11.74 -23.71 8.37
N ARG A 411 -11.21 -24.00 9.55
CA ARG A 411 -11.50 -25.25 10.25
C ARG A 411 -12.96 -25.23 10.70
N LYS A 412 -13.68 -26.26 10.36
CA LYS A 412 -15.03 -26.51 10.86
C LYS A 412 -14.99 -27.07 12.29
#